data_e4db6d49a34af614601e7c9a76df4963
#
_entry.id   e4db6d49a34af614601e7c9a76df4963
#
_cell.length_a   1.000
_cell.length_b   1.000
_cell.length_c   1.000
_cell.angle_alpha   90.00
_cell.angle_beta   90.00
_cell.angle_gamma   90.00
#
_symmetry.space_group_name_H-M   'P 1'
#
loop_
_entity.id
_entity.type
_entity.pdbx_description
1 polymer ?
#
loop_
_entity_poly.entity_id
_entity_poly.type
_entity_poly.pdbx_seq_one_letter_code
_entity_poly.pdbx_strand_id
1 'polypeptide(L)'
;MLFGGVFSKLIDQRTTKGRRYALEPLLCALLLAMLSGATSLRKMELFINERLLLLNTVFGTAWKKAPSWVGIRRFLLTLDIQGLEEALRRHAELHQPINGASPFVAIDGKALRGSASKVTDTRARQLVSAFSQSELIVLGHIDVADKSNEIPAVQSLIEELALPGRIFTLDAMHCQKNDVSGYR
;
A
#
# COMPACT_ATOMS: atom_id res chain seq x y z
N MET A 1 15.71 -13.21 -2.81
CA MET A 1 15.05 -12.01 -3.38
C MET A 1 14.27 -11.33 -2.26
N LEU A 2 14.52 -10.06 -1.99
CA LEU A 2 13.90 -9.31 -0.87
C LEU A 2 12.35 -9.23 -0.92
N PHE A 3 11.75 -9.36 -2.09
CA PHE A 3 10.29 -9.36 -2.31
C PHE A 3 9.88 -10.50 -3.26
N GLY A 4 10.51 -11.67 -3.12
CA GLY A 4 10.41 -12.78 -4.06
C GLY A 4 8.99 -13.14 -4.49
N GLY A 5 8.59 -12.64 -5.64
CA GLY A 5 7.33 -12.99 -6.27
C GLY A 5 6.08 -12.27 -5.77
N VAL A 6 6.18 -11.32 -4.80
CA VAL A 6 5.02 -10.57 -4.29
C VAL A 6 4.26 -9.89 -5.42
N PHE A 7 4.98 -9.31 -6.37
CA PHE A 7 4.42 -8.57 -7.51
C PHE A 7 4.40 -9.37 -8.82
N SER A 8 4.74 -10.65 -8.80
CA SER A 8 4.83 -11.49 -10.01
C SER A 8 3.51 -11.65 -10.78
N LYS A 9 2.38 -11.48 -10.10
CA LYS A 9 1.03 -11.55 -10.69
C LYS A 9 0.49 -10.20 -11.15
N LEU A 10 1.21 -9.10 -10.90
CA LEU A 10 0.80 -7.78 -11.36
C LEU A 10 0.84 -7.68 -12.88
N ILE A 11 -0.25 -7.18 -13.45
CA ILE A 11 -0.35 -6.97 -14.89
C ILE A 11 0.34 -5.66 -15.26
N ASP A 12 1.33 -5.73 -16.14
CA ASP A 12 1.99 -4.55 -16.67
C ASP A 12 1.16 -3.94 -17.80
N GLN A 13 0.39 -2.92 -17.48
CA GLN A 13 -0.48 -2.19 -18.42
C GLN A 13 0.28 -1.27 -19.39
N ARG A 14 1.61 -1.13 -19.25
CA ARG A 14 2.41 -0.28 -20.12
C ARG A 14 2.56 -0.89 -21.51
N THR A 15 2.64 -0.03 -22.53
CA THR A 15 3.03 -0.44 -23.88
C THR A 15 4.48 -0.96 -23.91
N THR A 16 4.84 -1.74 -24.92
CA THR A 16 6.20 -2.29 -25.10
C THR A 16 7.31 -1.24 -25.03
N LYS A 17 7.08 -0.05 -25.58
CA LYS A 17 8.02 1.09 -25.50
C LYS A 17 8.20 1.63 -24.08
N GLY A 18 7.20 1.47 -23.20
CA GLY A 18 7.24 1.88 -21.79
C GLY A 18 7.90 0.88 -20.85
N ARG A 19 8.25 -0.32 -21.31
CA ARG A 19 8.77 -1.44 -20.50
C ARG A 19 10.29 -1.54 -20.43
N ARG A 20 11.02 -0.43 -20.68
CA ARG A 20 12.50 -0.43 -20.53
C ARG A 20 12.95 -0.95 -19.17
N TYR A 21 12.20 -0.67 -18.13
CA TYR A 21 12.40 -1.16 -16.77
C TYR A 21 11.29 -2.18 -16.50
N ALA A 22 11.64 -3.42 -16.20
CA ALA A 22 10.67 -4.45 -15.84
C ALA A 22 9.84 -4.00 -14.62
N LEU A 23 8.56 -4.41 -14.57
CA LEU A 23 7.59 -3.92 -13.58
C LEU A 23 8.07 -4.20 -12.15
N GLU A 24 8.32 -5.46 -11.82
CA GLU A 24 8.66 -5.88 -10.47
C GLU A 24 9.95 -5.25 -9.95
N PRO A 25 11.10 -5.30 -10.67
CA PRO A 25 12.32 -4.62 -10.24
C PRO A 25 12.16 -3.12 -10.04
N LEU A 26 11.40 -2.45 -10.94
CA LEU A 26 11.16 -1.02 -10.82
C LEU A 26 10.32 -0.70 -9.59
N LEU A 27 9.24 -1.44 -9.37
CA LEU A 27 8.38 -1.26 -8.20
C LEU A 27 9.15 -1.49 -6.90
N CYS A 28 9.95 -2.57 -6.82
CA CYS A 28 10.80 -2.84 -5.67
C CYS A 28 11.83 -1.74 -5.42
N ALA A 29 12.46 -1.21 -6.47
CA ALA A 29 13.42 -0.09 -6.34
C ALA A 29 12.76 1.18 -5.81
N LEU A 30 11.52 1.47 -6.24
CA LEU A 30 10.74 2.61 -5.74
C LEU A 30 10.33 2.42 -4.28
N LEU A 31 9.90 1.20 -3.89
CA LEU A 31 9.61 0.88 -2.49
C LEU A 31 10.84 1.03 -1.60
N LEU A 32 12.01 0.54 -2.03
CA LEU A 32 13.26 0.73 -1.30
C LEU A 32 13.63 2.20 -1.16
N ALA A 33 13.41 3.01 -2.20
CA ALA A 33 13.63 4.44 -2.14
C ALA A 33 12.72 5.12 -1.11
N MET A 34 11.42 4.76 -1.09
CA MET A 34 10.47 5.29 -0.09
C MET A 34 10.84 4.87 1.33
N LEU A 35 11.18 3.61 1.56
CA LEU A 35 11.62 3.10 2.86
C LEU A 35 12.94 3.76 3.31
N SER A 36 13.77 4.20 2.36
CA SER A 36 15.00 4.97 2.64
C SER A 36 14.76 6.49 2.80
N GLY A 37 13.50 6.94 2.87
CA GLY A 37 13.15 8.33 3.12
C GLY A 37 13.03 9.22 1.87
N ALA A 38 12.95 8.65 0.66
CA ALA A 38 12.70 9.43 -0.55
C ALA A 38 11.23 9.90 -0.59
N THR A 39 10.99 11.18 -0.33
CA THR A 39 9.67 11.80 -0.25
C THR A 39 9.20 12.46 -1.56
N SER A 40 9.94 12.32 -2.65
CA SER A 40 9.56 12.86 -3.97
C SER A 40 10.11 11.99 -5.10
N LEU A 41 9.49 12.07 -6.27
CA LEU A 41 9.93 11.32 -7.46
C LEU A 41 11.38 11.66 -7.87
N ARG A 42 11.81 12.89 -7.67
CA ARG A 42 13.21 13.29 -7.92
C ARG A 42 14.17 12.64 -6.93
N LYS A 43 13.80 12.54 -5.66
CA LYS A 43 14.61 11.81 -4.66
C LYS A 43 14.65 10.31 -4.95
N MET A 44 13.55 9.73 -5.48
CA MET A 44 13.54 8.33 -5.92
C MET A 44 14.47 8.09 -7.11
N GLU A 45 14.44 8.98 -8.12
CA GLU A 45 15.39 8.96 -9.24
C GLU A 45 16.84 9.02 -8.75
N LEU A 46 17.15 9.96 -7.86
CA LEU A 46 18.48 10.12 -7.27
C LEU A 46 18.90 8.85 -6.50
N PHE A 47 18.04 8.32 -5.65
CA PHE A 47 18.28 7.08 -4.90
C PHE A 47 18.65 5.92 -5.82
N ILE A 48 17.84 5.70 -6.88
CA ILE A 48 18.08 4.63 -7.84
C ILE A 48 19.39 4.86 -8.61
N ASN A 49 19.67 6.11 -8.99
CA ASN A 49 20.89 6.44 -9.73
C ASN A 49 22.16 6.17 -8.92
N GLU A 50 22.18 6.60 -7.66
CA GLU A 50 23.31 6.38 -6.75
C GLU A 50 23.56 4.91 -6.43
N ARG A 51 22.52 4.08 -6.48
CA ARG A 51 22.57 2.65 -6.13
C ARG A 51 22.39 1.73 -7.32
N LEU A 52 22.59 2.25 -8.54
CA LEU A 52 22.26 1.56 -9.80
C LEU A 52 22.95 0.20 -9.92
N LEU A 53 24.24 0.12 -9.62
CA LEU A 53 24.99 -1.15 -9.67
C LEU A 53 24.48 -2.16 -8.66
N LEU A 54 24.22 -1.73 -7.44
CA LEU A 54 23.68 -2.59 -6.37
C LEU A 54 22.30 -3.11 -6.75
N LEU A 55 21.42 -2.24 -7.22
CA LEU A 55 20.06 -2.62 -7.63
C LEU A 55 20.08 -3.57 -8.82
N ASN A 56 20.97 -3.36 -9.78
CA ASN A 56 21.16 -4.29 -10.90
C ASN A 56 21.58 -5.68 -10.40
N THR A 57 22.50 -5.75 -9.45
CA THR A 57 22.95 -7.02 -8.86
C THR A 57 21.81 -7.71 -8.10
N VAL A 58 21.10 -6.97 -7.25
CA VAL A 58 20.03 -7.52 -6.40
C VAL A 58 18.85 -8.02 -7.22
N PHE A 59 18.46 -7.27 -8.26
CA PHE A 59 17.28 -7.59 -9.08
C PHE A 59 17.62 -8.37 -10.37
N GLY A 60 18.89 -8.65 -10.64
CA GLY A 60 19.31 -9.31 -11.88
C GLY A 60 19.00 -8.48 -13.13
N THR A 61 19.09 -7.16 -13.02
CA THR A 61 18.81 -6.23 -14.13
C THR A 61 20.09 -5.66 -14.74
N ALA A 62 19.99 -5.06 -15.92
CA ALA A 62 21.10 -4.41 -16.61
C ALA A 62 20.75 -2.95 -16.97
N TRP A 63 20.22 -2.21 -16.02
CA TRP A 63 19.88 -0.81 -16.23
C TRP A 63 21.14 0.04 -16.44
N LYS A 64 21.20 0.75 -17.56
CA LYS A 64 22.31 1.64 -17.90
C LYS A 64 22.21 3.00 -17.17
N LYS A 65 20.99 3.38 -16.75
CA LYS A 65 20.69 4.61 -16.01
C LYS A 65 19.39 4.43 -15.21
N ALA A 66 19.20 5.26 -14.20
CA ALA A 66 17.95 5.33 -13.46
C ALA A 66 16.80 5.80 -14.36
N PRO A 67 15.55 5.36 -14.08
CA PRO A 67 14.39 5.97 -14.70
C PRO A 67 14.28 7.44 -14.25
N SER A 68 13.99 8.35 -15.17
CA SER A 68 13.75 9.75 -14.82
C SER A 68 12.49 9.90 -13.97
N TRP A 69 12.42 10.96 -13.15
CA TRP A 69 11.24 11.25 -12.33
C TRP A 69 9.95 11.34 -13.17
N VAL A 70 10.03 11.82 -14.42
CA VAL A 70 8.89 11.81 -15.36
C VAL A 70 8.52 10.39 -15.75
N GLY A 71 9.51 9.52 -16.00
CA GLY A 71 9.30 8.12 -16.28
C GLY A 71 8.67 7.38 -15.09
N ILE A 72 9.14 7.64 -13.89
CA ILE A 72 8.57 7.13 -12.64
C ILE A 72 7.10 7.57 -12.50
N ARG A 73 6.81 8.87 -12.72
CA ARG A 73 5.44 9.38 -12.67
C ARG A 73 4.52 8.66 -13.66
N ARG A 74 4.97 8.49 -14.90
CA ARG A 74 4.19 7.77 -15.92
C ARG A 74 3.94 6.32 -15.52
N PHE A 75 4.95 5.65 -15.01
CA PHE A 75 4.83 4.28 -14.50
C PHE A 75 3.78 4.18 -13.40
N LEU A 76 3.84 5.03 -12.39
CA LEU A 76 2.88 5.02 -11.27
C LEU A 76 1.44 5.31 -11.72
N LEU A 77 1.24 6.14 -12.74
CA LEU A 77 -0.07 6.42 -13.31
C LEU A 77 -0.68 5.25 -14.10
N THR A 78 0.13 4.30 -14.53
CA THR A 78 -0.30 3.09 -15.25
C THR A 78 -0.31 1.85 -14.38
N LEU A 79 -0.08 2.00 -13.08
CA LEU A 79 -0.04 0.88 -12.16
C LEU A 79 -1.46 0.35 -11.90
N ASP A 80 -1.59 -0.95 -11.94
CA ASP A 80 -2.80 -1.65 -11.50
C ASP A 80 -2.90 -1.58 -9.98
N ILE A 81 -3.69 -0.61 -9.49
CA ILE A 81 -3.83 -0.34 -8.05
C ILE A 81 -4.49 -1.52 -7.35
N GLN A 82 -5.55 -2.10 -7.94
CA GLN A 82 -6.27 -3.22 -7.33
C GLN A 82 -5.36 -4.46 -7.22
N GLY A 83 -4.66 -4.79 -8.31
CA GLY A 83 -3.70 -5.88 -8.30
C GLY A 83 -2.54 -5.66 -7.31
N LEU A 84 -2.11 -4.41 -7.10
CA LEU A 84 -1.10 -4.06 -6.09
C LEU A 84 -1.62 -4.28 -4.67
N GLU A 85 -2.83 -3.82 -4.38
CA GLU A 85 -3.48 -4.02 -3.07
C GLU A 85 -3.66 -5.49 -2.74
N GLU A 86 -4.15 -6.28 -3.70
CA GLU A 86 -4.26 -7.73 -3.55
C GLU A 86 -2.90 -8.42 -3.32
N ALA A 87 -1.85 -7.97 -4.00
CA ALA A 87 -0.50 -8.51 -3.83
C ALA A 87 0.05 -8.21 -2.43
N LEU A 88 -0.16 -7.00 -1.92
CA LEU A 88 0.24 -6.59 -0.58
C LEU A 88 -0.58 -7.32 0.50
N ARG A 89 -1.89 -7.49 0.29
CA ARG A 89 -2.77 -8.25 1.20
C ARG A 89 -2.30 -9.71 1.32
N ARG A 90 -2.08 -10.38 0.19
CA ARG A 90 -1.52 -11.75 0.19
C ARG A 90 -0.17 -11.84 0.88
N HIS A 91 0.68 -10.84 0.68
CA HIS A 91 1.97 -10.80 1.37
C HIS A 91 1.79 -10.67 2.89
N ALA A 92 0.88 -9.80 3.34
CA ALA A 92 0.54 -9.66 4.75
C ALA A 92 -0.01 -10.97 5.35
N GLU A 93 -0.90 -11.67 4.62
CA GLU A 93 -1.46 -12.96 5.03
C GLU A 93 -0.38 -14.03 5.26
N LEU A 94 0.64 -14.08 4.39
CA LEU A 94 1.77 -15.02 4.52
C LEU A 94 2.63 -14.78 5.77
N HIS A 95 2.57 -13.59 6.35
CA HIS A 95 3.34 -13.20 7.54
C HIS A 95 2.49 -13.22 8.82
N GLN A 96 1.23 -13.65 8.75
CA GLN A 96 0.43 -13.85 9.95
C GLN A 96 0.90 -15.10 10.68
N PRO A 97 1.17 -15.02 12.00
CA PRO A 97 1.58 -16.18 12.77
C PRO A 97 0.44 -17.21 12.84
N ILE A 98 0.76 -18.44 12.55
CA ILE A 98 -0.18 -19.58 12.52
C ILE A 98 -0.72 -19.90 13.91
N ASN A 99 0.02 -19.56 14.97
CA ASN A 99 -0.36 -19.84 16.37
C ASN A 99 0.14 -18.74 17.31
N GLY A 100 -0.76 -18.19 18.15
CA GLY A 100 -0.39 -17.32 19.27
C GLY A 100 -0.33 -15.82 18.95
N ALA A 101 -0.84 -15.36 17.81
CA ALA A 101 -0.98 -13.95 17.53
C ALA A 101 -1.93 -13.28 18.51
N SER A 102 -1.59 -12.05 18.92
CA SER A 102 -2.54 -11.18 19.61
C SER A 102 -3.84 -11.07 18.79
N PRO A 103 -5.00 -11.30 19.37
CA PRO A 103 -6.25 -11.22 18.63
C PRO A 103 -6.60 -9.79 18.20
N PHE A 104 -5.82 -8.79 18.63
CA PHE A 104 -6.16 -7.38 18.45
C PHE A 104 -5.76 -6.83 17.10
N VAL A 105 -6.74 -6.24 16.42
CA VAL A 105 -6.60 -5.48 15.17
C VAL A 105 -7.07 -4.06 15.43
N ALA A 106 -6.17 -3.09 15.31
CA ALA A 106 -6.49 -1.68 15.46
C ALA A 106 -7.01 -1.11 14.13
N ILE A 107 -8.16 -0.44 14.18
CA ILE A 107 -8.68 0.30 13.03
C ILE A 107 -8.47 1.79 13.29
N ASP A 108 -7.83 2.47 12.33
CA ASP A 108 -7.53 3.90 12.40
C ASP A 108 -7.89 4.60 11.10
N GLY A 109 -8.56 5.75 11.24
CA GLY A 109 -8.92 6.62 10.13
C GLY A 109 -7.89 7.75 9.96
N LYS A 110 -7.32 7.90 8.76
CA LYS A 110 -6.30 8.89 8.48
C LYS A 110 -6.55 9.72 7.23
N ALA A 111 -6.52 11.04 7.38
CA ALA A 111 -6.55 11.95 6.23
C ALA A 111 -5.16 12.05 5.56
N LEU A 112 -5.09 11.76 4.28
CA LEU A 112 -3.89 11.93 3.46
C LEU A 112 -3.72 13.40 3.06
N ARG A 113 -3.10 14.21 3.92
CA ARG A 113 -2.97 15.66 3.73
C ARG A 113 -2.38 16.07 2.37
N GLY A 114 -1.44 15.29 1.85
CA GLY A 114 -0.81 15.54 0.54
C GLY A 114 -1.70 15.25 -0.67
N SER A 115 -2.88 14.66 -0.50
CA SER A 115 -3.84 14.38 -1.57
C SER A 115 -4.81 15.56 -1.83
N ALA A 116 -4.84 16.55 -0.94
CA ALA A 116 -5.65 17.75 -1.13
C ALA A 116 -5.03 18.66 -2.20
N SER A 117 -5.86 19.24 -3.06
CA SER A 117 -5.43 20.23 -4.06
C SER A 117 -6.36 21.45 -4.03
N LYS A 118 -5.80 22.62 -3.75
CA LYS A 118 -6.53 23.89 -3.84
C LYS A 118 -6.85 24.28 -5.28
N VAL A 119 -6.04 23.81 -6.25
CA VAL A 119 -6.20 24.14 -7.68
C VAL A 119 -7.38 23.39 -8.29
N THR A 120 -7.62 22.16 -7.84
CA THR A 120 -8.71 21.30 -8.35
C THR A 120 -9.86 21.18 -7.35
N ASP A 121 -9.86 21.99 -6.28
CA ASP A 121 -10.84 21.93 -5.18
C ASP A 121 -11.06 20.49 -4.64
N THR A 122 -9.99 19.72 -4.61
CA THR A 122 -10.04 18.32 -4.16
C THR A 122 -9.74 18.25 -2.66
N ARG A 123 -10.66 17.67 -1.91
CA ARG A 123 -10.48 17.39 -0.47
C ARG A 123 -9.42 16.31 -0.26
N ALA A 124 -8.79 16.31 0.91
CA ALA A 124 -7.86 15.26 1.30
C ALA A 124 -8.59 13.90 1.32
N ARG A 125 -8.00 12.90 0.66
CA ARG A 125 -8.50 11.52 0.73
C ARG A 125 -8.41 11.03 2.17
N GLN A 126 -9.43 10.30 2.59
CA GLN A 126 -9.47 9.65 3.91
C GLN A 126 -9.29 8.16 3.69
N LEU A 127 -8.45 7.55 4.52
CA LEU A 127 -8.22 6.11 4.53
C LEU A 127 -8.59 5.59 5.91
N VAL A 128 -9.31 4.47 5.93
CA VAL A 128 -9.45 3.63 7.12
C VAL A 128 -8.56 2.42 6.92
N SER A 129 -7.70 2.12 7.89
CA SER A 129 -6.72 1.03 7.83
C SER A 129 -6.92 0.09 9.01
N ALA A 130 -6.79 -1.20 8.78
CA ALA A 130 -6.74 -2.24 9.80
C ALA A 130 -5.29 -2.67 10.03
N PHE A 131 -4.80 -2.54 11.25
CA PHE A 131 -3.43 -2.81 11.65
C PHE A 131 -3.36 -3.94 12.66
N SER A 132 -2.62 -5.00 12.35
CA SER A 132 -2.33 -6.05 13.30
C SER A 132 -1.25 -5.61 14.28
N GLN A 133 -1.60 -5.61 15.58
CA GLN A 133 -0.68 -5.16 16.63
C GLN A 133 0.43 -6.18 16.92
N SER A 134 0.19 -7.45 16.66
CA SER A 134 1.17 -8.51 16.89
C SER A 134 2.20 -8.62 15.78
N GLU A 135 1.75 -8.53 14.53
CA GLU A 135 2.60 -8.66 13.35
C GLU A 135 3.19 -7.32 12.89
N LEU A 136 2.69 -6.19 13.42
CA LEU A 136 3.07 -4.83 13.04
C LEU A 136 2.86 -4.55 11.54
N ILE A 137 1.81 -5.12 10.95
CA ILE A 137 1.48 -4.97 9.53
C ILE A 137 0.08 -4.40 9.32
N VAL A 138 -0.10 -3.70 8.22
CA VAL A 138 -1.42 -3.28 7.73
C VAL A 138 -2.05 -4.45 6.99
N LEU A 139 -3.20 -4.93 7.48
CA LEU A 139 -3.94 -6.06 6.90
C LEU A 139 -4.76 -5.65 5.68
N GLY A 140 -5.28 -4.43 5.71
CA GLY A 140 -6.05 -3.85 4.61
C GLY A 140 -6.38 -2.39 4.88
N HIS A 141 -6.87 -1.73 3.86
CA HIS A 141 -7.36 -0.35 3.97
C HIS A 141 -8.49 -0.11 2.98
N ILE A 142 -9.31 0.90 3.25
CA ILE A 142 -10.38 1.33 2.37
C ILE A 142 -10.39 2.86 2.27
N ASP A 143 -10.65 3.38 1.07
CA ASP A 143 -10.86 4.81 0.84
C ASP A 143 -12.25 5.23 1.31
N VAL A 144 -12.31 6.33 2.04
CA VAL A 144 -13.56 6.93 2.50
C VAL A 144 -13.81 8.23 1.74
N ALA A 145 -14.92 8.28 1.03
CA ALA A 145 -15.26 9.44 0.20
C ALA A 145 -15.56 10.70 1.02
N ASP A 146 -16.15 10.56 2.22
CA ASP A 146 -16.46 11.66 3.12
C ASP A 146 -16.43 11.15 4.59
N LYS A 147 -16.11 12.03 5.53
CA LYS A 147 -16.06 11.70 6.99
C LYS A 147 -17.35 11.08 7.53
N SER A 148 -18.50 11.47 6.96
CA SER A 148 -19.80 10.89 7.33
C SER A 148 -19.94 9.41 6.98
N ASN A 149 -19.04 8.85 6.12
CA ASN A 149 -19.08 7.46 5.66
C ASN A 149 -17.99 6.59 6.33
N GLU A 150 -17.34 7.09 7.39
CA GLU A 150 -16.24 6.38 8.05
C GLU A 150 -16.74 5.10 8.74
N ILE A 151 -17.91 5.16 9.40
CA ILE A 151 -18.53 3.99 10.06
C ILE A 151 -18.89 2.87 9.08
N PRO A 152 -19.65 3.12 7.98
CA PRO A 152 -19.89 2.10 6.96
C PRO A 152 -18.61 1.55 6.34
N ALA A 153 -17.58 2.39 6.16
CA ALA A 153 -16.29 1.96 5.63
C ALA A 153 -15.56 0.99 6.58
N VAL A 154 -15.61 1.24 7.89
CA VAL A 154 -15.08 0.32 8.90
C VAL A 154 -15.78 -1.03 8.82
N GLN A 155 -17.11 -1.05 8.74
CA GLN A 155 -17.89 -2.28 8.63
C GLN A 155 -17.49 -3.07 7.37
N SER A 156 -17.46 -2.40 6.21
CA SER A 156 -17.04 -3.01 4.96
C SER A 156 -15.60 -3.57 5.02
N LEU A 157 -14.68 -2.85 5.66
CA LEU A 157 -13.30 -3.31 5.82
C LEU A 157 -13.22 -4.57 6.68
N ILE A 158 -13.97 -4.65 7.78
CA ILE A 158 -14.01 -5.82 8.66
C ILE A 158 -14.59 -7.03 7.93
N GLU A 159 -15.68 -6.83 7.18
CA GLU A 159 -16.30 -7.88 6.37
C GLU A 159 -15.36 -8.39 5.29
N GLU A 160 -14.66 -7.48 4.60
CA GLU A 160 -13.70 -7.83 3.54
C GLU A 160 -12.48 -8.58 4.07
N LEU A 161 -12.00 -8.22 5.26
CA LEU A 161 -10.88 -8.91 5.90
C LEU A 161 -11.23 -10.34 6.34
N ALA A 162 -12.51 -10.59 6.65
CA ALA A 162 -13.03 -11.92 7.01
C ALA A 162 -12.14 -12.67 8.03
N LEU A 163 -11.72 -11.99 9.10
CA LEU A 163 -10.80 -12.52 10.13
C LEU A 163 -11.55 -13.02 11.36
N PRO A 164 -12.02 -14.28 11.37
CA PRO A 164 -12.77 -14.83 12.52
C PRO A 164 -11.89 -14.90 13.76
N GLY A 165 -12.48 -14.60 14.92
CA GLY A 165 -11.79 -14.67 16.21
C GLY A 165 -10.82 -13.51 16.51
N ARG A 166 -10.82 -12.47 15.71
CA ARG A 166 -10.07 -11.23 15.98
C ARG A 166 -10.92 -10.22 16.76
N ILE A 167 -10.27 -9.43 17.59
CA ILE A 167 -10.87 -8.33 18.36
C ILE A 167 -10.47 -7.03 17.71
N PHE A 168 -11.45 -6.32 17.13
CA PHE A 168 -11.21 -5.03 16.50
C PHE A 168 -11.29 -3.92 17.54
N THR A 169 -10.26 -3.07 17.59
CA THR A 169 -10.22 -1.87 18.44
C THR A 169 -10.39 -0.63 17.56
N LEU A 170 -11.31 0.23 17.94
CA LEU A 170 -11.69 1.45 17.22
C LEU A 170 -11.56 2.65 18.14
N ASP A 171 -11.34 3.84 17.55
CA ASP A 171 -11.44 5.09 18.30
C ASP A 171 -12.88 5.30 18.79
N ALA A 172 -13.04 5.99 19.93
CA ALA A 172 -14.33 6.26 20.56
C ALA A 172 -15.35 6.96 19.62
N MET A 173 -14.90 7.70 18.62
CA MET A 173 -15.74 8.32 17.59
C MET A 173 -16.49 7.30 16.73
N HIS A 174 -16.00 6.08 16.64
CA HIS A 174 -16.60 4.98 15.87
C HIS A 174 -17.47 4.05 16.72
N CYS A 175 -17.51 4.23 18.03
CA CYS A 175 -18.29 3.40 18.96
C CYS A 175 -19.76 3.85 19.02
N GLN A 176 -20.50 3.80 17.93
CA GLN A 176 -21.96 4.00 17.93
C GLN A 176 -22.69 2.67 18.14
N LYS A 177 -23.92 2.76 18.70
CA LYS A 177 -24.70 1.55 19.07
C LYS A 177 -24.92 0.54 17.93
N ASN A 178 -24.90 0.99 16.68
CA ASN A 178 -25.08 0.15 15.50
C ASN A 178 -23.81 -0.59 15.08
N ASP A 179 -22.63 -0.16 15.54
CA ASP A 179 -21.35 -0.77 15.16
C ASP A 179 -21.04 -2.04 15.94
N VAL A 180 -21.70 -2.23 17.11
CA VAL A 180 -21.43 -3.36 18.02
C VAL A 180 -22.32 -4.55 17.75
N SER A 181 -23.47 -4.38 17.08
CA SER A 181 -24.45 -5.46 16.87
C SER A 181 -24.11 -6.43 15.73
N GLY A 182 -23.18 -6.10 14.86
CA GLY A 182 -22.76 -6.94 13.74
C GLY A 182 -21.59 -7.90 14.04
N TYR A 183 -21.00 -7.85 15.24
CA TYR A 183 -19.73 -8.54 15.56
C TYR A 183 -19.84 -9.66 16.61
N ARG A 184 -20.99 -10.34 16.70
CA ARG A 184 -21.15 -11.52 17.55
C ARG A 184 -20.91 -12.81 16.79
#